data_ede4d049a2d9572ebdfb498b4d78f9e8
#
_entry.id   ede4d049a2d9572ebdfb498b4d78f9e8
#
_cell.length_a   1.000
_cell.length_b   1.000
_cell.length_c   1.000
_cell.angle_alpha   90.00
_cell.angle_beta   90.00
_cell.angle_gamma   90.00
#
_symmetry.space_group_name_H-M   'P 1'
#
loop_
_entity.id
_entity.type
_entity.pdbx_description
1 polymer ?
#
loop_
_entity_poly.entity_id
_entity_poly.type
_entity_poly.pdbx_seq_one_letter_code
_entity_poly.pdbx_strand_id
1 'polypeptide(L)'
;MEIYISNAGQSPIYAQITGQIKEKILSGELKTGEALPSIRLLAKELRISVITTKRAYDDLEQEGFIHTMPGKGSFVAPRNPELYREQALKQVEDLLSQAVEAARKGGVSRDEVQEILTLLYEEN
;
A
#
# COMPACT_ATOMS: atom_id res chain seq x y z
N MET A 1 -4.80 8.87 -11.74
CA MET A 1 -4.55 8.22 -10.44
C MET A 1 -5.39 8.90 -9.37
N GLU A 2 -6.21 8.15 -8.71
CA GLU A 2 -7.06 8.71 -7.66
C GLU A 2 -6.57 8.25 -6.28
N ILE A 3 -6.35 9.22 -5.40
CA ILE A 3 -5.93 9.00 -4.02
C ILE A 3 -6.96 9.66 -3.11
N TYR A 4 -7.36 8.95 -2.07
CA TYR A 4 -8.34 9.44 -1.10
C TYR A 4 -7.68 9.60 0.27
N ILE A 5 -7.79 10.78 0.85
CA ILE A 5 -7.23 11.08 2.17
C ILE A 5 -8.35 11.12 3.20
N SER A 6 -8.18 10.35 4.28
CA SER A 6 -9.11 10.35 5.40
C SER A 6 -8.46 11.01 6.61
N ASN A 7 -9.15 12.02 7.18
CA ASN A 7 -8.72 12.65 8.42
C ASN A 7 -9.22 11.90 9.66
N ALA A 8 -10.14 10.97 9.45
CA ALA A 8 -10.69 10.16 10.54
C ALA A 8 -9.83 8.91 10.83
N GLY A 9 -8.92 8.57 9.93
CA GLY A 9 -8.04 7.43 10.09
C GLY A 9 -6.91 7.71 11.08
N GLN A 10 -6.28 6.64 11.55
CA GLN A 10 -5.15 6.72 12.48
C GLN A 10 -3.81 6.83 11.76
N SER A 11 -3.79 6.60 10.46
CA SER A 11 -2.57 6.65 9.66
C SER A 11 -2.23 8.08 9.26
N PRO A 12 -0.94 8.46 9.34
CA PRO A 12 -0.50 9.75 8.82
C PRO A 12 -0.82 9.89 7.34
N ILE A 13 -0.97 11.12 6.88
CA ILE A 13 -1.32 11.39 5.48
C ILE A 13 -0.31 10.78 4.52
N TYR A 14 1.00 10.93 4.79
CA TYR A 14 2.01 10.37 3.89
C TYR A 14 1.89 8.85 3.76
N ALA A 15 1.52 8.16 4.85
CA ALA A 15 1.35 6.70 4.83
C ALA A 15 0.11 6.28 4.04
N GLN A 16 -0.93 7.10 4.06
CA GLN A 16 -2.11 6.85 3.23
C GLN A 16 -1.76 6.96 1.74
N ILE A 17 -0.92 7.92 1.39
CA ILE A 17 -0.47 8.09 0.00
C ILE A 17 0.40 6.91 -0.44
N THR A 18 1.41 6.56 0.35
CA THR A 18 2.31 5.44 0.02
C THR A 18 1.54 4.13 -0.10
N GLY A 19 0.64 3.87 0.84
CA GLY A 19 -0.17 2.65 0.85
C GLY A 19 -1.03 2.52 -0.40
N GLN A 20 -1.70 3.59 -0.80
CA GLN A 20 -2.56 3.56 -1.98
C GLN A 20 -1.77 3.43 -3.28
N ILE A 21 -0.64 4.12 -3.39
CA ILE A 21 0.20 4.00 -4.58
C ILE A 21 0.79 2.59 -4.70
N LYS A 22 1.28 2.02 -3.59
CA LYS A 22 1.77 0.63 -3.58
C LYS A 22 0.69 -0.34 -4.02
N GLU A 23 -0.51 -0.19 -3.51
CA GLU A 23 -1.62 -1.06 -3.88
C GLU A 23 -1.94 -0.98 -5.37
N LYS A 24 -1.93 0.22 -5.93
CA LYS A 24 -2.16 0.42 -7.36
C LYS A 24 -1.05 -0.22 -8.22
N ILE A 25 0.19 -0.16 -7.75
CA ILE A 25 1.31 -0.81 -8.43
C ILE A 25 1.20 -2.33 -8.33
N LEU A 26 0.90 -2.85 -7.13
CA LEU A 26 0.80 -4.29 -6.90
C LEU A 26 -0.36 -4.91 -7.67
N SER A 27 -1.48 -4.21 -7.80
CA SER A 27 -2.65 -4.69 -8.54
C SER A 27 -2.50 -4.59 -10.06
N GLY A 28 -1.50 -3.85 -10.54
CA GLY A 28 -1.31 -3.61 -11.96
C GLY A 28 -2.08 -2.43 -12.51
N GLU A 29 -2.82 -1.70 -11.66
CA GLU A 29 -3.49 -0.47 -12.09
C GLU A 29 -2.48 0.57 -12.57
N LEU A 30 -1.36 0.71 -11.85
CA LEU A 30 -0.21 1.48 -12.30
C LEU A 30 0.84 0.52 -12.84
N LYS A 31 1.21 0.69 -14.09
CA LYS A 31 2.12 -0.22 -14.78
C LYS A 31 3.55 0.27 -14.75
N THR A 32 4.49 -0.65 -14.87
CA THR A 32 5.92 -0.32 -14.97
C THR A 32 6.15 0.75 -16.03
N GLY A 33 6.92 1.77 -15.65
CA GLY A 33 7.25 2.88 -16.54
C GLY A 33 6.20 3.97 -16.61
N GLU A 34 5.03 3.76 -16.03
CA GLU A 34 3.98 4.77 -16.02
C GLU A 34 4.38 5.96 -15.16
N ALA A 35 4.13 7.18 -15.67
CA ALA A 35 4.45 8.40 -14.96
C ALA A 35 3.46 8.66 -13.83
N LEU A 36 3.96 9.06 -12.68
CA LEU A 36 3.15 9.53 -11.57
C LEU A 36 2.92 11.05 -11.71
N PRO A 37 1.85 11.59 -11.13
CA PRO A 37 1.70 13.03 -11.05
C PRO A 37 2.91 13.66 -10.37
N SER A 38 3.25 14.90 -10.72
CA SER A 38 4.30 15.62 -10.02
C SER A 38 3.90 15.80 -8.55
N ILE A 39 4.91 15.95 -7.69
CA ILE A 39 4.67 16.19 -6.25
C ILE A 39 3.76 17.40 -6.05
N ARG A 40 4.01 18.48 -6.78
CA ARG A 40 3.21 19.70 -6.68
C ARG A 40 1.77 19.49 -7.12
N LEU A 41 1.58 18.78 -8.21
CA LEU A 41 0.23 18.52 -8.74
C LEU A 41 -0.56 17.67 -7.76
N LEU A 42 0.03 16.58 -7.27
CA LEU A 42 -0.66 15.70 -6.31
C LEU A 42 -0.97 16.44 -5.02
N ALA A 43 -0.03 17.22 -4.49
CA ALA A 43 -0.26 18.01 -3.29
C ALA A 43 -1.44 18.98 -3.48
N LYS A 44 -1.50 19.62 -4.63
CA LYS A 44 -2.60 20.54 -4.96
C LYS A 44 -3.94 19.82 -5.06
N GLU A 45 -3.97 18.69 -5.75
CA GLU A 45 -5.21 17.92 -5.91
C GLU A 45 -5.74 17.39 -4.59
N LEU A 46 -4.85 16.94 -3.71
CA LEU A 46 -5.22 16.40 -2.41
C LEU A 46 -5.37 17.46 -1.33
N ARG A 47 -5.01 18.71 -1.63
CA ARG A 47 -5.04 19.83 -0.68
C ARG A 47 -4.18 19.55 0.56
N ILE A 48 -2.99 19.05 0.34
CA ILE A 48 -2.01 18.76 1.38
C ILE A 48 -0.70 19.48 1.07
N SER A 49 0.24 19.43 2.01
CA SER A 49 1.53 20.10 1.82
C SER A 49 2.40 19.37 0.81
N VAL A 50 3.26 20.14 0.15
CA VAL A 50 4.28 19.60 -0.75
C VAL A 50 5.25 18.71 0.02
N ILE A 51 5.59 19.10 1.26
CA ILE A 51 6.51 18.34 2.11
C ILE A 51 5.96 16.94 2.41
N THR A 52 4.68 16.84 2.74
CA THR A 52 4.04 15.53 3.01
C THR A 52 4.03 14.66 1.77
N THR A 53 3.71 15.25 0.62
CA THR A 53 3.69 14.52 -0.66
C THR A 53 5.10 14.07 -1.04
N LYS A 54 6.09 14.94 -0.86
CA LYS A 54 7.50 14.59 -1.13
C LYS A 54 7.95 13.44 -0.27
N ARG A 55 7.60 13.45 1.01
CA ARG A 55 7.94 12.35 1.92
C ARG A 55 7.38 11.02 1.41
N ALA A 56 6.13 11.03 0.95
CA ALA A 56 5.53 9.81 0.41
C ALA A 56 6.30 9.30 -0.80
N TYR A 57 6.67 10.20 -1.73
CA TYR A 57 7.42 9.81 -2.93
C TYR A 57 8.84 9.33 -2.58
N ASP A 58 9.50 9.99 -1.63
CA ASP A 58 10.83 9.57 -1.17
C ASP A 58 10.77 8.17 -0.57
N ASP A 59 9.76 7.88 0.24
CA ASP A 59 9.58 6.56 0.84
C ASP A 59 9.34 5.50 -0.25
N LEU A 60 8.51 5.79 -1.23
CA LEU A 60 8.24 4.88 -2.34
C LEU A 60 9.49 4.61 -3.17
N GLU A 61 10.30 5.63 -3.40
CA GLU A 61 11.55 5.48 -4.13
C GLU A 61 12.55 4.65 -3.34
N GLN A 62 12.69 4.93 -2.05
CA GLN A 62 13.59 4.18 -1.18
C GLN A 62 13.23 2.70 -1.11
N GLU A 63 11.93 2.40 -1.12
CA GLU A 63 11.44 1.02 -1.09
C GLU A 63 11.47 0.33 -2.46
N GLY A 64 11.80 1.06 -3.53
CA GLY A 64 11.95 0.49 -4.86
C GLY A 64 10.69 0.41 -5.70
N PHE A 65 9.60 1.07 -5.29
CA PHE A 65 8.35 1.09 -6.07
C PHE A 65 8.36 2.08 -7.21
N ILE A 66 9.05 3.19 -7.03
CA ILE A 66 9.16 4.24 -8.05
C ILE A 66 10.60 4.67 -8.19
N HIS A 67 10.92 5.34 -9.30
CA HIS A 67 12.20 6.00 -9.48
C HIS A 67 11.98 7.39 -10.05
N THR A 68 12.81 8.32 -9.62
CA THR A 68 12.76 9.71 -10.09
C THR A 68 13.87 9.95 -11.08
N MET A 69 13.50 10.51 -12.24
CA MET A 69 14.44 10.93 -13.26
C MET A 69 14.52 12.45 -13.23
N PRO A 70 15.68 13.03 -12.86
CA PRO A 70 15.79 14.49 -12.76
C PRO A 70 15.32 15.21 -14.03
N GLY A 71 14.46 16.19 -13.84
CA GLY A 71 13.87 16.95 -14.94
C GLY A 71 12.76 16.26 -15.71
N LYS A 72 12.47 15.01 -15.40
CA LYS A 72 11.44 14.24 -16.12
C LYS A 72 10.30 13.76 -15.24
N GLY A 73 10.52 13.62 -13.93
CA GLY A 73 9.50 13.22 -12.96
C GLY A 73 9.72 11.85 -12.35
N SER A 74 8.68 11.32 -11.73
CA SER A 74 8.71 10.02 -11.06
C SER A 74 7.90 9.02 -11.85
N PHE A 75 8.40 7.79 -11.91
CA PHE A 75 7.83 6.70 -12.72
C PHE A 75 7.77 5.42 -11.91
N VAL A 76 6.81 4.56 -12.23
CA VAL A 76 6.73 3.24 -11.63
C VAL A 76 7.98 2.44 -12.02
N ALA A 77 8.70 1.94 -11.02
CA ALA A 77 9.92 1.16 -11.22
C ALA A 77 9.64 -0.21 -11.82
N PRO A 78 10.64 -0.85 -12.45
CA PRO A 78 10.49 -2.22 -12.92
C PRO A 78 10.09 -3.15 -11.78
N ARG A 79 9.25 -4.14 -12.09
CA ARG A 79 8.74 -5.08 -11.09
C ARG A 79 9.87 -5.92 -10.49
N ASN A 80 9.95 -5.92 -9.16
CA ASN A 80 10.89 -6.76 -8.42
C ASN A 80 10.08 -7.86 -7.70
N PRO A 81 10.20 -9.15 -8.14
CA PRO A 81 9.41 -10.24 -7.53
C PRO A 81 9.64 -10.40 -6.03
N GLU A 82 10.86 -10.20 -5.56
CA GLU A 82 11.17 -10.33 -4.12
C GLU A 82 10.48 -9.25 -3.31
N LEU A 83 10.48 -8.00 -3.80
CA LEU A 83 9.79 -6.90 -3.16
C LEU A 83 8.29 -7.14 -3.10
N TYR A 84 7.71 -7.63 -4.19
CA TYR A 84 6.28 -7.90 -4.27
C TYR A 84 5.88 -9.02 -3.31
N ARG A 85 6.69 -10.07 -3.24
CA ARG A 85 6.45 -11.16 -2.30
C ARG A 85 6.52 -10.68 -0.86
N GLU A 86 7.51 -9.87 -0.53
CA GLU A 86 7.66 -9.32 0.82
C GLU A 86 6.47 -8.45 1.21
N GLN A 87 5.99 -7.62 0.30
CA GLN A 87 4.81 -6.80 0.55
C GLN A 87 3.55 -7.66 0.72
N ALA A 88 3.42 -8.71 -0.06
CA ALA A 88 2.29 -9.65 0.06
C ALA A 88 2.31 -10.37 1.40
N LEU A 89 3.49 -10.84 1.82
CA LEU A 89 3.65 -11.49 3.13
C LEU A 89 3.28 -10.55 4.27
N LYS A 90 3.73 -9.31 4.18
CA LYS A 90 3.42 -8.31 5.21
C LYS A 90 1.92 -8.03 5.27
N GLN A 91 1.27 -7.91 4.13
CA GLN A 91 -0.18 -7.69 4.07
C GLN A 91 -0.94 -8.87 4.69
N VAL A 92 -0.53 -10.10 4.36
CA VAL A 92 -1.14 -11.30 4.93
C VAL A 92 -0.95 -11.32 6.45
N GLU A 93 0.27 -11.01 6.92
CA GLU A 93 0.54 -10.95 8.36
C GLU A 93 -0.36 -9.95 9.06
N ASP A 94 -0.50 -8.74 8.50
CA ASP A 94 -1.35 -7.70 9.08
C ASP A 94 -2.81 -8.15 9.17
N LEU A 95 -3.33 -8.77 8.11
CA LEU A 95 -4.71 -9.25 8.07
C LEU A 95 -4.93 -10.40 9.06
N LEU A 96 -3.97 -11.34 9.15
CA LEU A 96 -4.05 -12.42 10.11
C LEU A 96 -3.94 -11.92 11.54
N SER A 97 -3.13 -10.91 11.80
CA SER A 97 -3.05 -10.28 13.12
C SER A 97 -4.40 -9.70 13.52
N GLN A 98 -5.09 -9.05 12.61
CA GLN A 98 -6.44 -8.54 12.86
C GLN A 98 -7.42 -9.67 13.12
N ALA A 99 -7.32 -10.76 12.36
CA ALA A 99 -8.18 -11.93 12.56
C ALA A 99 -7.94 -12.58 13.93
N VAL A 100 -6.69 -12.71 14.34
CA VAL A 100 -6.34 -13.27 15.64
C VAL A 100 -6.87 -12.40 16.77
N GLU A 101 -6.74 -11.09 16.62
CA GLU A 101 -7.26 -10.15 17.63
C GLU A 101 -8.79 -10.26 17.73
N ALA A 102 -9.49 -10.31 16.61
CA ALA A 102 -10.94 -10.48 16.59
C ALA A 102 -11.36 -11.79 17.24
N ALA A 103 -10.63 -12.87 16.96
CA ALA A 103 -10.91 -14.19 17.54
C ALA A 103 -10.77 -14.16 19.06
N ARG A 104 -9.72 -13.54 19.57
CA ARG A 104 -9.50 -13.42 21.01
C ARG A 104 -10.62 -12.65 21.70
N LYS A 105 -11.05 -11.54 21.10
CA LYS A 105 -12.14 -10.72 21.64
C LYS A 105 -13.48 -11.46 21.61
N GLY A 106 -13.72 -12.26 20.59
CA GLY A 106 -14.99 -12.96 20.41
C GLY A 106 -15.03 -14.37 20.97
N GLY A 107 -13.96 -14.82 21.61
CA GLY A 107 -13.91 -16.18 22.16
C GLY A 107 -13.84 -17.28 21.11
N VAL A 108 -13.36 -16.96 19.90
CA VAL A 108 -13.16 -17.94 18.85
C VAL A 108 -11.80 -18.61 19.04
N SER A 109 -11.79 -19.94 19.04
CA SER A 109 -10.56 -20.70 19.30
C SER A 109 -9.63 -20.71 18.10
N ARG A 110 -8.36 -21.06 18.35
CA ARG A 110 -7.38 -21.24 17.27
C ARG A 110 -7.85 -22.29 16.26
N ASP A 111 -8.43 -23.40 16.75
CA ASP A 111 -8.90 -24.48 15.88
C ASP A 111 -10.03 -23.99 14.97
N GLU A 112 -10.93 -23.17 15.51
CA GLU A 112 -11.99 -22.57 14.69
C GLU A 112 -11.43 -21.62 13.65
N VAL A 113 -10.43 -20.82 13.99
CA VAL A 113 -9.76 -19.93 13.00
C VAL A 113 -9.10 -20.75 11.91
N GLN A 114 -8.43 -21.85 12.26
CA GLN A 114 -7.78 -22.71 11.27
C GLN A 114 -8.82 -23.39 10.38
N GLU A 115 -9.97 -23.77 10.91
CA GLU A 115 -11.04 -24.32 10.11
C GLU A 115 -11.57 -23.31 9.12
N ILE A 116 -11.78 -22.07 9.54
CA ILE A 116 -12.20 -20.99 8.64
C ILE A 116 -11.16 -20.81 7.52
N LEU A 117 -9.88 -20.81 7.87
CA LEU A 117 -8.81 -20.64 6.90
C LEU A 117 -8.84 -21.76 5.85
N THR A 118 -9.00 -23.00 6.30
CA THR A 118 -9.11 -24.17 5.41
C THR A 118 -10.29 -24.01 4.46
N LEU A 119 -11.46 -23.65 4.98
CA LEU A 119 -12.65 -23.45 4.17
C LEU A 119 -12.48 -22.34 3.14
N LEU A 120 -11.84 -21.24 3.52
CA LEU A 120 -11.58 -20.14 2.58
C LEU A 120 -10.70 -20.57 1.41
N TYR A 121 -9.72 -21.42 1.65
CA TYR A 121 -8.89 -21.94 0.57
C TYR A 121 -9.65 -22.93 -0.33
N GLU A 122 -10.61 -23.66 0.23
CA GLU A 122 -11.37 -24.64 -0.52
C GLU A 122 -12.46 -24.02 -1.42
N GLU A 123 -12.89 -22.80 -1.11
CA GLU A 123 -13.90 -22.09 -1.92
C GLU A 123 -13.40 -21.70 -3.31
N ASN A 124 -12.12 -21.70 -3.52
CA ASN A 124 -11.51 -21.35 -4.78
C ASN A 124 -11.11 -22.60 -5.56
#